data_e488ac95ef127098f52001694e19bf20
#
_entry.id   e488ac95ef127098f52001694e19bf20
#
_cell.length_a   1.000
_cell.length_b   1.000
_cell.length_c   1.000
_cell.angle_alpha   90.00
_cell.angle_beta   90.00
_cell.angle_gamma   90.00
#
_symmetry.space_group_name_H-M   'P 1'
#
loop_
_entity.id
_entity.type
_entity.pdbx_description
1 polymer ?
#
loop_
_entity_poly.entity_id
_entity_poly.type
_entity_poly.pdbx_seq_one_letter_code
_entity_poly.pdbx_strand_id
1 'polypeptide(L)'
;DGTKEYYLYPHSRGRNREAMVAKGSRPDGPFTPVNLNADGTKTLPGSILGFDPSIYVEQITDKNDPDYDIGFRAYGYWGFQRSSAAQLDPNTMYSVRPGTELIPYFMPAGTPQGGIRDPEGTEYPCLFEGQDPKAFNFFEASSIRKVGNKYVTIYSGYSGPDYGLGNSNSTLRYAYADTPLGPWKSGGVLVDSRAPVLNQDGSGLQTTNAGHNTHGSIEQINGQWYVFYHRPPRGFGFARQAMVAPIQVEWDEKPVAKGGKVSIRAYDPYAKNRIWTAKDKQGNEYKGAEVTSEGFHIFGLDPYQYYSAGIACYLSDIRLQQDAWDIWDNHAPITGVKNGNIIGYKYFGFGGLKKDQLGLKAF
;
A
#
# COMPACT_ATOMS: atom_id res chain seq x y z
N ASP A 1 -23.63 -20.48 13.06
CA ASP A 1 -24.60 -20.91 12.04
C ASP A 1 -24.02 -20.83 10.62
N GLY A 2 -22.78 -20.38 10.45
CA GLY A 2 -22.09 -20.25 9.16
C GLY A 2 -22.51 -19.04 8.32
N THR A 3 -23.32 -18.13 8.84
CA THR A 3 -23.65 -16.87 8.18
C THR A 3 -22.44 -15.96 8.14
N LYS A 4 -22.14 -15.40 6.97
CA LYS A 4 -21.09 -14.39 6.82
C LYS A 4 -21.64 -13.00 7.06
N GLU A 5 -20.89 -12.21 7.80
CA GLU A 5 -21.15 -10.78 8.01
C GLU A 5 -20.03 -9.98 7.37
N TYR A 6 -20.37 -8.86 6.77
CA TYR A 6 -19.43 -7.94 6.12
C TYR A 6 -19.44 -6.60 6.84
N TYR A 7 -18.28 -6.07 7.11
CA TYR A 7 -18.09 -4.82 7.82
C TYR A 7 -17.42 -3.79 6.93
N LEU A 8 -17.95 -2.58 6.94
CA LEU A 8 -17.41 -1.43 6.24
C LEU A 8 -16.89 -0.43 7.27
N TYR A 9 -15.66 0.00 7.10
CA TYR A 9 -14.95 0.95 7.95
C TYR A 9 -14.61 2.20 7.14
N PRO A 10 -15.55 3.13 6.96
CA PRO A 10 -15.33 4.29 6.13
C PRO A 10 -14.46 5.31 6.86
N HIS A 11 -13.59 5.97 6.10
CA HIS A 11 -12.89 7.15 6.56
C HIS A 11 -13.77 8.39 6.34
N SER A 12 -14.11 9.10 7.39
CA SER A 12 -14.85 10.35 7.27
C SER A 12 -13.92 11.54 7.04
N ARG A 13 -14.32 12.44 6.13
CA ARG A 13 -13.60 13.68 5.83
C ARG A 13 -14.02 14.78 6.81
N GLY A 14 -13.06 15.62 7.21
CA GLY A 14 -13.33 16.84 7.98
C GLY A 14 -12.84 16.80 9.42
N ARG A 15 -13.27 17.78 10.22
CA ARG A 15 -12.82 17.96 11.62
C ARG A 15 -13.41 16.92 12.58
N ASN A 16 -14.60 16.43 12.27
CA ASN A 16 -15.30 15.41 13.07
C ASN A 16 -15.13 14.04 12.39
N ARG A 17 -13.94 13.49 12.47
CA ARG A 17 -13.65 12.15 11.93
C ARG A 17 -14.16 11.10 12.89
N GLU A 18 -15.41 10.69 12.67
CA GLU A 18 -16.05 9.66 13.47
C GLU A 18 -15.53 8.28 13.04
N ALA A 19 -15.24 7.42 14.02
CA ALA A 19 -14.84 6.04 13.80
C ALA A 19 -16.07 5.15 13.52
N MET A 20 -16.82 5.47 12.45
CA MET A 20 -18.04 4.76 12.09
C MET A 20 -17.73 3.37 11.57
N VAL A 21 -18.56 2.42 11.96
CA VAL A 21 -18.57 1.05 11.44
C VAL A 21 -19.98 0.72 10.97
N ALA A 22 -20.07 0.09 9.81
CA ALA A 22 -21.33 -0.38 9.27
C ALA A 22 -21.26 -1.86 8.92
N LYS A 23 -22.39 -2.56 8.97
CA LYS A 23 -22.50 -3.99 8.80
C LYS A 23 -23.52 -4.32 7.72
N GLY A 24 -23.25 -5.35 6.95
CA GLY A 24 -24.13 -5.90 5.92
C GLY A 24 -24.04 -7.41 5.82
N SER A 25 -25.03 -8.03 5.18
CA SER A 25 -25.04 -9.47 4.90
C SER A 25 -24.36 -9.84 3.56
N ARG A 26 -23.93 -8.84 2.79
CA ARG A 26 -23.29 -9.00 1.47
C ARG A 26 -22.08 -8.07 1.35
N PRO A 27 -21.06 -8.45 0.56
CA PRO A 27 -19.86 -7.62 0.38
C PRO A 27 -20.13 -6.31 -0.37
N ASP A 28 -21.19 -6.25 -1.15
CA ASP A 28 -21.68 -5.08 -1.90
C ASP A 28 -22.77 -4.30 -1.17
N GLY A 29 -23.08 -4.65 0.07
CA GLY A 29 -24.08 -4.04 0.92
C GLY A 29 -25.54 -4.51 0.62
N PRO A 30 -26.55 -3.75 1.08
CA PRO A 30 -26.44 -2.49 1.80
C PRO A 30 -25.78 -2.65 3.18
N PHE A 31 -25.13 -1.57 3.63
CA PHE A 31 -24.50 -1.51 4.96
C PHE A 31 -25.28 -0.57 5.88
N THR A 32 -25.49 -1.01 7.11
CA THR A 32 -26.15 -0.23 8.17
C THR A 32 -25.15 0.11 9.26
N PRO A 33 -25.02 1.38 9.67
CA PRO A 33 -24.17 1.75 10.80
C PRO A 33 -24.56 1.00 12.08
N VAL A 34 -23.55 0.53 12.83
CA VAL A 34 -23.77 -0.25 14.06
C VAL A 34 -23.28 0.45 15.33
N ASN A 35 -22.58 1.57 15.19
CA ASN A 35 -21.97 2.28 16.31
C ASN A 35 -22.28 3.78 16.33
N LEU A 36 -23.44 4.19 15.83
CA LEU A 36 -23.90 5.57 15.94
C LEU A 36 -24.85 5.73 17.14
N ASN A 37 -24.82 6.92 17.74
CA ASN A 37 -25.81 7.34 18.71
C ASN A 37 -27.20 7.49 18.09
N ALA A 38 -28.23 7.71 18.91
CA ALA A 38 -29.62 7.69 18.47
C ALA A 38 -29.96 8.75 17.41
N ASP A 39 -29.26 9.87 17.39
CA ASP A 39 -29.46 10.93 16.37
C ASP A 39 -28.57 10.77 15.13
N GLY A 40 -27.70 9.75 15.11
CA GLY A 40 -26.82 9.46 13.99
C GLY A 40 -25.66 10.42 13.78
N THR A 41 -25.41 11.33 14.71
CA THR A 41 -24.40 12.39 14.54
C THR A 41 -23.04 12.07 15.12
N LYS A 42 -22.95 11.12 16.05
CA LYS A 42 -21.73 10.72 16.76
C LYS A 42 -21.62 9.21 16.87
N THR A 43 -20.40 8.73 16.92
CA THR A 43 -20.13 7.34 17.26
C THR A 43 -20.27 7.08 18.75
N LEU A 44 -20.62 5.85 19.10
CA LEU A 44 -20.73 5.40 20.47
C LEU A 44 -19.36 5.45 21.17
N PRO A 45 -19.33 5.68 22.51
CA PRO A 45 -18.11 5.58 23.30
C PRO A 45 -17.41 4.23 23.07
N GLY A 46 -16.07 4.28 23.00
CA GLY A 46 -15.26 3.09 22.72
C GLY A 46 -15.04 2.78 21.24
N SER A 47 -15.62 3.56 20.33
CA SER A 47 -15.31 3.48 18.88
C SER A 47 -13.91 4.03 18.61
N ILE A 48 -12.99 3.15 18.15
CA ILE A 48 -11.55 3.46 18.09
C ILE A 48 -10.97 3.65 16.69
N LEU A 49 -11.63 3.15 15.67
CA LEU A 49 -11.08 3.05 14.30
C LEU A 49 -11.25 4.34 13.50
N GLY A 50 -10.46 5.37 13.85
CA GLY A 50 -10.65 6.73 13.35
C GLY A 50 -10.13 6.97 11.93
N PHE A 51 -8.85 7.18 11.77
CA PHE A 51 -8.24 7.64 10.51
C PHE A 51 -7.66 6.47 9.71
N ASP A 52 -8.03 6.32 8.44
CA ASP A 52 -7.57 5.29 7.51
C ASP A 52 -7.54 3.88 8.16
N PRO A 53 -8.68 3.40 8.64
CA PRO A 53 -8.73 2.12 9.33
C PRO A 53 -8.52 0.96 8.37
N SER A 54 -7.81 -0.06 8.83
CA SER A 54 -7.81 -1.39 8.21
C SER A 54 -8.03 -2.48 9.23
N ILE A 55 -8.65 -3.55 8.80
CA ILE A 55 -8.98 -4.69 9.66
C ILE A 55 -8.33 -5.94 9.08
N TYR A 56 -7.70 -6.69 9.94
CA TYR A 56 -7.26 -8.06 9.66
C TYR A 56 -8.08 -9.03 10.48
N VAL A 57 -8.64 -10.03 9.82
CA VAL A 57 -9.41 -11.10 10.46
C VAL A 57 -8.65 -12.40 10.33
N GLU A 58 -8.34 -13.01 11.45
CA GLU A 58 -7.71 -14.31 11.56
C GLU A 58 -8.75 -15.38 11.88
N GLN A 59 -8.84 -16.41 11.03
CA GLN A 59 -9.71 -17.55 11.30
C GLN A 59 -9.07 -18.46 12.36
N ILE A 60 -9.83 -18.87 13.35
CA ILE A 60 -9.40 -19.78 14.41
C ILE A 60 -9.95 -21.16 14.09
N THR A 61 -9.03 -22.10 13.84
CA THR A 61 -9.36 -23.48 13.48
C THR A 61 -8.86 -24.51 14.49
N ASP A 62 -7.97 -24.11 15.39
CA ASP A 62 -7.47 -24.98 16.46
C ASP A 62 -8.54 -25.09 17.57
N LYS A 63 -9.00 -26.30 17.80
CA LYS A 63 -10.01 -26.61 18.84
C LYS A 63 -9.53 -26.32 20.26
N ASN A 64 -8.22 -26.22 20.47
CA ASN A 64 -7.64 -25.90 21.78
C ASN A 64 -7.48 -24.38 21.98
N ASP A 65 -7.73 -23.57 20.95
CA ASP A 65 -7.68 -22.14 21.06
C ASP A 65 -8.89 -21.61 21.84
N PRO A 66 -8.71 -20.71 22.84
CA PRO A 66 -9.80 -20.16 23.63
C PRO A 66 -10.86 -19.42 22.81
N ASP A 67 -10.52 -19.00 21.59
CA ASP A 67 -11.45 -18.32 20.66
C ASP A 67 -12.06 -19.27 19.61
N TYR A 68 -11.89 -20.58 19.77
CA TYR A 68 -12.42 -21.55 18.82
C TYR A 68 -13.92 -21.41 18.58
N ASP A 69 -14.69 -21.21 19.66
CA ASP A 69 -16.15 -21.06 19.60
C ASP A 69 -16.58 -19.74 18.94
N ILE A 70 -15.72 -18.71 19.01
CA ILE A 70 -15.92 -17.45 18.28
C ILE A 70 -15.58 -17.62 16.80
N GLY A 71 -14.61 -18.49 16.48
CA GLY A 71 -14.18 -18.83 15.14
C GLY A 71 -13.22 -17.83 14.49
N PHE A 72 -13.00 -16.67 15.09
CA PHE A 72 -12.07 -15.67 14.55
C PHE A 72 -11.53 -14.71 15.61
N ARG A 73 -10.45 -14.01 15.24
CA ARG A 73 -9.97 -12.80 15.90
C ARG A 73 -9.91 -11.66 14.87
N ALA A 74 -10.28 -10.47 15.29
CA ALA A 74 -10.16 -9.28 14.47
C ALA A 74 -9.15 -8.30 15.10
N TYR A 75 -8.36 -7.67 14.24
CA TYR A 75 -7.36 -6.68 14.63
C TYR A 75 -7.56 -5.42 13.80
N GLY A 76 -7.61 -4.28 14.47
CA GLY A 76 -7.75 -2.97 13.84
C GLY A 76 -6.44 -2.19 13.86
N TYR A 77 -6.17 -1.45 12.78
CA TYR A 77 -5.00 -0.60 12.60
C TYR A 77 -5.46 0.72 11.99
N TRP A 78 -5.02 1.83 12.54
CA TRP A 78 -5.44 3.16 12.07
C TRP A 78 -4.44 4.25 12.49
N GLY A 79 -4.61 5.44 11.95
CA GLY A 79 -3.92 6.65 12.39
C GLY A 79 -3.18 7.39 11.31
N PHE A 80 -3.06 8.69 11.53
CA PHE A 80 -2.27 9.63 10.73
C PHE A 80 -1.03 10.02 11.52
N GLN A 81 0.14 9.56 11.10
CA GLN A 81 1.45 9.70 11.76
C GLN A 81 1.50 9.14 13.21
N ARG A 82 0.40 9.15 13.90
CA ARG A 82 0.20 8.48 15.19
C ARG A 82 -0.57 7.20 14.97
N SER A 83 0.17 6.15 14.68
CA SER A 83 -0.40 4.83 14.41
C SER A 83 -0.95 4.20 15.67
N SER A 84 -2.05 3.49 15.56
CA SER A 84 -2.64 2.71 16.65
C SER A 84 -3.06 1.33 16.13
N ALA A 85 -3.01 0.34 17.01
CA ALA A 85 -3.50 -1.00 16.75
C ALA A 85 -4.20 -1.57 17.97
N ALA A 86 -5.15 -2.47 17.76
CA ALA A 86 -5.82 -3.20 18.83
C ALA A 86 -6.42 -4.51 18.33
N GLN A 87 -6.57 -5.47 19.21
CA GLN A 87 -7.49 -6.56 19.00
C GLN A 87 -8.91 -6.06 19.25
N LEU A 88 -9.81 -6.32 18.30
CA LEU A 88 -11.19 -5.85 18.38
C LEU A 88 -12.07 -6.84 19.15
N ASP A 89 -13.06 -6.29 19.84
CA ASP A 89 -14.11 -7.07 20.45
C ASP A 89 -14.99 -7.67 19.34
N PRO A 90 -15.08 -9.02 19.22
CA PRO A 90 -15.88 -9.67 18.19
C PRO A 90 -17.38 -9.37 18.26
N ASN A 91 -17.88 -8.91 19.41
CA ASN A 91 -19.29 -8.54 19.57
C ASN A 91 -19.62 -7.17 19.00
N THR A 92 -18.64 -6.27 18.95
CA THR A 92 -18.86 -4.89 18.49
C THR A 92 -18.17 -4.59 17.16
N MET A 93 -17.00 -5.18 16.93
CA MET A 93 -16.13 -4.93 15.79
C MET A 93 -15.63 -3.48 15.67
N TYR A 94 -15.84 -2.64 16.68
CA TYR A 94 -15.40 -1.23 16.70
C TYR A 94 -14.68 -0.82 17.99
N SER A 95 -14.67 -1.65 19.01
CA SER A 95 -14.04 -1.37 20.30
C SER A 95 -12.87 -2.32 20.59
N VAL A 96 -12.04 -1.95 21.56
CA VAL A 96 -10.97 -2.83 22.05
C VAL A 96 -11.57 -4.04 22.72
N ARG A 97 -11.02 -5.21 22.45
CA ARG A 97 -11.45 -6.46 23.09
C ARG A 97 -11.20 -6.40 24.61
N PRO A 98 -12.19 -6.74 25.45
CA PRO A 98 -12.01 -6.83 26.89
C PRO A 98 -10.82 -7.72 27.27
N GLY A 99 -9.98 -7.24 28.19
CA GLY A 99 -8.77 -7.96 28.63
C GLY A 99 -7.55 -7.78 27.72
N THR A 100 -7.67 -6.99 26.65
CA THR A 100 -6.53 -6.55 25.81
C THR A 100 -6.37 -5.04 25.87
N GLU A 101 -5.29 -4.54 25.31
CA GLU A 101 -4.95 -3.11 25.33
C GLU A 101 -4.88 -2.53 23.91
N LEU A 102 -5.18 -1.23 23.81
CA LEU A 102 -4.86 -0.42 22.64
C LEU A 102 -3.36 -0.16 22.63
N ILE A 103 -2.72 -0.38 21.50
CA ILE A 103 -1.30 -0.17 21.29
C ILE A 103 -1.12 1.13 20.51
N PRO A 104 -0.70 2.22 21.17
CA PRO A 104 -0.34 3.46 20.49
C PRO A 104 1.01 3.29 19.80
N TYR A 105 1.21 4.02 18.70
CA TYR A 105 2.48 4.01 17.95
C TYR A 105 2.98 2.60 17.63
N PHE A 106 2.07 1.72 17.17
CA PHE A 106 2.48 0.38 16.77
C PHE A 106 3.52 0.40 15.64
N MET A 107 3.60 1.51 14.92
CA MET A 107 4.59 1.79 13.89
C MET A 107 5.13 3.21 14.07
N PRO A 108 6.45 3.39 14.23
CA PRO A 108 7.04 4.72 14.38
C PRO A 108 6.84 5.62 13.16
N ALA A 109 6.49 6.88 13.38
CA ALA A 109 6.27 7.85 12.33
C ALA A 109 7.58 8.29 11.65
N GLY A 110 7.50 8.61 10.37
CA GLY A 110 8.53 9.36 9.68
C GLY A 110 8.55 10.82 10.15
N THR A 111 9.70 11.46 10.05
CA THR A 111 9.87 12.88 10.34
C THR A 111 10.04 13.68 9.05
N PRO A 112 8.96 13.97 8.32
CA PRO A 112 9.05 14.88 7.18
C PRO A 112 9.35 16.28 7.66
N GLN A 113 9.94 17.11 6.82
CA GLN A 113 10.10 18.52 7.12
C GLN A 113 8.73 19.14 7.38
N GLY A 114 8.51 19.65 8.59
CA GLY A 114 7.25 20.29 9.00
C GLY A 114 6.13 19.34 9.44
N GLY A 115 6.35 18.04 9.47
CA GLY A 115 5.35 17.06 9.92
C GLY A 115 5.25 16.90 11.44
N ILE A 116 4.21 16.18 11.88
CA ILE A 116 4.08 15.74 13.28
C ILE A 116 5.15 14.69 13.53
N ARG A 117 5.98 14.94 14.52
CA ARG A 117 7.02 14.00 14.97
C ARG A 117 6.47 13.08 16.03
N ASP A 118 7.05 11.91 16.16
CA ASP A 118 6.86 11.11 17.35
C ASP A 118 7.32 11.90 18.58
N PRO A 119 6.57 11.86 19.67
CA PRO A 119 6.99 12.50 20.92
C PRO A 119 8.35 11.95 21.38
N GLU A 120 9.19 12.82 21.92
CA GLU A 120 10.42 12.38 22.58
C GLU A 120 10.09 11.39 23.70
N GLY A 121 10.83 10.30 23.78
CA GLY A 121 10.62 9.25 24.77
C GLY A 121 9.42 8.34 24.50
N THR A 122 8.85 8.38 23.30
CA THR A 122 7.78 7.43 22.91
C THR A 122 8.29 6.00 23.02
N GLU A 123 7.57 5.16 23.75
CA GLU A 123 7.77 3.73 23.76
C GLU A 123 7.08 3.10 22.55
N TYR A 124 7.76 2.14 21.93
CA TYR A 124 7.24 1.35 20.81
C TYR A 124 7.13 -0.14 21.23
N PRO A 125 6.10 -0.51 21.98
CA PRO A 125 5.98 -1.84 22.56
C PRO A 125 5.92 -2.96 21.52
N CYS A 126 5.62 -2.58 20.27
CA CYS A 126 5.54 -3.50 19.14
C CYS A 126 6.82 -3.56 18.28
N LEU A 127 7.93 -3.01 18.74
CA LEU A 127 9.23 -3.14 18.09
C LEU A 127 10.15 -4.09 18.87
N PHE A 128 11.07 -4.71 18.15
CA PHE A 128 12.16 -5.45 18.79
C PHE A 128 13.13 -4.49 19.48
N GLU A 129 13.69 -4.89 20.60
CA GLU A 129 14.71 -4.14 21.29
C GLU A 129 15.91 -3.84 20.39
N GLY A 130 16.42 -2.63 20.45
CA GLY A 130 17.56 -2.15 19.66
C GLY A 130 17.26 -1.84 18.19
N GLN A 131 16.00 -1.89 17.76
CA GLN A 131 15.64 -1.44 16.42
C GLN A 131 15.62 0.09 16.31
N ASP A 132 16.07 0.60 15.15
CA ASP A 132 15.95 2.01 14.83
C ASP A 132 14.49 2.36 14.44
N PRO A 133 13.76 3.16 15.25
CA PRO A 133 12.40 3.58 14.90
C PRO A 133 12.32 4.30 13.54
N LYS A 134 13.38 5.01 13.13
CA LYS A 134 13.42 5.71 11.85
C LYS A 134 13.36 4.78 10.64
N ALA A 135 13.66 3.50 10.81
CA ALA A 135 13.55 2.52 9.73
C ALA A 135 12.12 2.27 9.27
N PHE A 136 11.11 2.68 10.05
CA PHE A 136 9.70 2.48 9.70
C PHE A 136 9.09 3.64 8.93
N ASN A 137 9.35 4.88 9.33
CA ASN A 137 8.89 6.09 8.65
C ASN A 137 7.38 6.09 8.31
N PHE A 138 6.55 5.62 9.25
CA PHE A 138 5.12 5.51 9.05
C PHE A 138 4.47 6.87 8.77
N PHE A 139 3.51 6.87 7.85
CA PHE A 139 2.67 8.03 7.58
C PHE A 139 1.20 7.71 7.84
N GLU A 140 0.59 6.74 7.11
CA GLU A 140 -0.83 6.38 7.25
C GLU A 140 -1.16 5.06 6.55
N ALA A 141 -2.43 4.66 6.57
CA ALA A 141 -3.06 3.66 5.69
C ALA A 141 -2.41 2.26 5.74
N SER A 142 -2.39 1.65 6.90
CA SER A 142 -1.93 0.26 7.06
C SER A 142 -2.84 -0.75 6.36
N SER A 143 -2.26 -1.82 5.84
CA SER A 143 -2.98 -2.98 5.32
C SER A 143 -2.21 -4.26 5.66
N ILE A 144 -2.85 -5.20 6.35
CA ILE A 144 -2.22 -6.39 6.88
C ILE A 144 -2.57 -7.61 6.04
N ARG A 145 -1.57 -8.47 5.78
CA ARG A 145 -1.76 -9.79 5.17
C ARG A 145 -0.93 -10.85 5.88
N LYS A 146 -1.43 -12.07 5.87
CA LYS A 146 -0.66 -13.24 6.29
C LYS A 146 0.14 -13.78 5.11
N VAL A 147 1.43 -14.00 5.31
CA VAL A 147 2.37 -14.52 4.33
C VAL A 147 3.07 -15.72 4.97
N GLY A 148 2.66 -16.93 4.61
CA GLY A 148 3.10 -18.13 5.30
C GLY A 148 2.76 -18.07 6.79
N ASN A 149 3.78 -18.16 7.63
CA ASN A 149 3.65 -18.04 9.09
C ASN A 149 3.91 -16.62 9.63
N LYS A 150 4.00 -15.62 8.75
CA LYS A 150 4.27 -14.22 9.11
C LYS A 150 3.08 -13.31 8.84
N TYR A 151 3.05 -12.20 9.53
CA TYR A 151 2.14 -11.08 9.26
C TYR A 151 2.95 -9.97 8.61
N VAL A 152 2.42 -9.41 7.55
CA VAL A 152 3.04 -8.33 6.79
C VAL A 152 2.10 -7.14 6.75
N THR A 153 2.55 -6.00 7.21
CA THR A 153 1.84 -4.73 7.07
C THR A 153 2.44 -3.93 5.93
N ILE A 154 1.59 -3.45 5.04
CA ILE A 154 1.91 -2.48 4.00
C ILE A 154 1.33 -1.15 4.44
N TYR A 155 2.08 -0.07 4.30
CA TYR A 155 1.63 1.24 4.73
C TYR A 155 2.25 2.36 3.89
N SER A 156 1.58 3.50 3.84
CA SER A 156 2.16 4.73 3.33
C SER A 156 3.24 5.21 4.27
N GLY A 157 4.42 5.48 3.76
CA GLY A 157 5.55 5.91 4.58
C GLY A 157 6.49 6.84 3.81
N TYR A 158 7.38 7.50 4.53
CA TYR A 158 8.35 8.39 3.93
C TYR A 158 9.59 7.64 3.45
N SER A 159 10.01 7.94 2.21
CA SER A 159 11.21 7.38 1.61
C SER A 159 11.81 8.34 0.57
N GLY A 160 13.00 8.04 0.11
CA GLY A 160 13.69 8.79 -0.92
C GLY A 160 15.17 9.02 -0.61
N PRO A 161 15.52 9.61 0.56
CA PRO A 161 16.93 9.90 0.88
C PRO A 161 17.85 8.68 0.89
N ASP A 162 17.31 7.53 1.25
CA ASP A 162 18.01 6.24 1.28
C ASP A 162 18.43 5.71 -0.11
N TYR A 163 17.87 6.27 -1.19
CA TYR A 163 18.22 5.94 -2.57
C TYR A 163 18.38 7.18 -3.48
N GLY A 164 18.74 8.33 -2.90
CA GLY A 164 19.17 9.52 -3.65
C GLY A 164 18.05 10.42 -4.17
N LEU A 165 16.82 10.27 -3.68
CA LEU A 165 15.70 11.15 -3.99
C LEU A 165 15.30 12.02 -2.80
N GLY A 166 14.52 13.06 -3.05
CA GLY A 166 13.88 13.83 -2.00
C GLY A 166 12.90 12.99 -1.17
N ASN A 167 12.77 13.32 0.12
CA ASN A 167 11.83 12.64 1.02
C ASN A 167 10.40 12.82 0.56
N SER A 168 9.61 11.75 0.55
CA SER A 168 8.23 11.76 0.05
C SER A 168 7.39 10.67 0.69
N ASN A 169 6.10 10.95 0.90
CA ASN A 169 5.07 9.97 1.27
C ASN A 169 4.41 9.31 0.04
N SER A 170 5.01 9.44 -1.12
CA SER A 170 4.60 8.74 -2.35
C SER A 170 5.11 7.32 -2.40
N THR A 171 5.39 6.73 -1.25
CA THR A 171 6.01 5.42 -1.15
C THR A 171 5.19 4.50 -0.25
N LEU A 172 5.11 3.24 -0.66
CA LEU A 172 4.72 2.15 0.21
C LEU A 172 5.95 1.54 0.85
N ARG A 173 5.86 1.32 2.14
CA ARG A 173 6.80 0.56 2.93
C ARG A 173 6.14 -0.69 3.45
N TYR A 174 6.93 -1.64 3.95
CA TYR A 174 6.39 -2.79 4.64
C TYR A 174 7.17 -3.10 5.91
N ALA A 175 6.47 -3.74 6.84
CA ALA A 175 7.06 -4.36 8.02
C ALA A 175 6.45 -5.74 8.22
N TYR A 176 7.12 -6.59 8.97
CA TYR A 176 6.67 -7.95 9.21
C TYR A 176 6.89 -8.39 10.65
N ALA A 177 6.07 -9.34 11.10
CA ALA A 177 6.07 -9.86 12.47
C ALA A 177 5.62 -11.33 12.52
N ASP A 178 5.81 -11.98 13.66
CA ASP A 178 5.28 -13.32 13.92
C ASP A 178 3.84 -13.29 14.44
N THR A 179 3.37 -12.11 14.90
CA THR A 179 2.01 -11.93 15.43
C THR A 179 1.34 -10.70 14.80
N PRO A 180 -0.01 -10.62 14.77
CA PRO A 180 -0.73 -9.50 14.19
C PRO A 180 -0.41 -8.14 14.83
N LEU A 181 -0.01 -8.13 16.09
CA LEU A 181 0.30 -6.89 16.82
C LEU A 181 1.81 -6.65 17.00
N GLY A 182 2.67 -7.43 16.34
CA GLY A 182 4.11 -7.30 16.46
C GLY A 182 4.72 -8.24 17.51
N PRO A 183 5.98 -8.04 17.91
CA PRO A 183 6.87 -6.95 17.50
C PRO A 183 7.18 -6.95 16.00
N TRP A 184 7.24 -5.75 15.43
CA TRP A 184 7.45 -5.55 14.00
C TRP A 184 8.92 -5.33 13.66
N LYS A 185 9.31 -5.77 12.46
CA LYS A 185 10.59 -5.49 11.85
C LYS A 185 10.38 -4.80 10.51
N SER A 186 11.11 -3.71 10.25
CA SER A 186 11.04 -3.01 8.98
C SER A 186 11.59 -3.86 7.83
N GLY A 187 10.83 -3.95 6.74
CA GLY A 187 11.27 -4.56 5.49
C GLY A 187 11.77 -3.55 4.46
N GLY A 188 11.57 -2.25 4.72
CA GLY A 188 11.99 -1.18 3.81
C GLY A 188 10.91 -0.72 2.84
N VAL A 189 11.34 -0.18 1.71
CA VAL A 189 10.46 0.36 0.66
C VAL A 189 9.97 -0.76 -0.24
N LEU A 190 8.68 -0.73 -0.57
CA LEU A 190 8.06 -1.64 -1.52
C LEU A 190 7.81 -0.97 -2.87
N VAL A 191 7.25 0.23 -2.87
CA VAL A 191 6.91 1.00 -4.08
C VAL A 191 7.26 2.46 -3.89
N ASP A 192 7.81 3.08 -4.92
CA ASP A 192 7.85 4.54 -5.05
C ASP A 192 7.02 4.95 -6.28
N SER A 193 5.85 5.52 -6.04
CA SER A 193 4.91 5.89 -7.11
C SER A 193 5.36 7.08 -7.95
N ARG A 194 6.49 7.73 -7.59
CA ARG A 194 7.11 8.77 -8.40
C ARG A 194 7.84 8.23 -9.64
N ALA A 195 7.88 6.93 -9.83
CA ALA A 195 8.56 6.26 -10.94
C ALA A 195 10.01 6.70 -11.12
N PRO A 196 10.90 6.38 -10.16
CA PRO A 196 12.30 6.76 -10.26
C PRO A 196 13.00 6.08 -11.44
N VAL A 197 13.77 6.87 -12.17
CA VAL A 197 14.62 6.41 -13.29
C VAL A 197 15.99 7.07 -13.19
N LEU A 198 17.00 6.45 -13.80
CA LEU A 198 18.32 7.09 -13.92
C LEU A 198 18.25 8.31 -14.83
N ASN A 199 18.98 9.36 -14.45
CA ASN A 199 19.26 10.46 -15.34
C ASN A 199 19.97 9.96 -16.61
N GLN A 200 19.78 10.63 -17.72
CA GLN A 200 20.40 10.24 -19.00
C GLN A 200 21.94 10.24 -18.93
N ASP A 201 22.51 11.11 -18.11
CA ASP A 201 23.95 11.18 -17.88
C ASP A 201 24.44 10.21 -16.80
N GLY A 202 23.54 9.46 -16.16
CA GLY A 202 23.84 8.52 -15.08
C GLY A 202 24.28 9.19 -13.78
N SER A 203 24.00 10.48 -13.58
CA SER A 203 24.41 11.23 -12.38
C SER A 203 23.59 10.94 -11.15
N GLY A 204 22.50 10.18 -11.26
CA GLY A 204 21.59 9.84 -10.16
C GLY A 204 20.19 9.52 -10.63
N LEU A 205 19.27 9.45 -9.69
CA LEU A 205 17.85 9.20 -9.97
C LEU A 205 17.07 10.50 -10.18
N GLN A 206 16.10 10.45 -11.06
CA GLN A 206 15.04 11.44 -11.19
C GLN A 206 13.67 10.77 -11.10
N THR A 207 12.64 11.54 -10.81
CA THR A 207 11.26 11.04 -10.78
C THR A 207 10.55 11.41 -12.06
N THR A 208 9.78 10.47 -12.63
CA THR A 208 9.01 10.70 -13.87
C THR A 208 7.54 11.01 -13.59
N ASN A 209 7.08 10.77 -12.37
CA ASN A 209 5.76 11.17 -11.90
C ASN A 209 5.90 12.08 -10.68
N ALA A 210 5.04 13.07 -10.60
CA ALA A 210 4.90 13.85 -9.38
C ALA A 210 4.36 12.95 -8.26
N GLY A 211 4.96 13.05 -7.10
CA GLY A 211 4.53 12.26 -5.96
C GLY A 211 3.42 12.93 -5.17
N HIS A 212 2.55 12.10 -4.63
CA HIS A 212 1.59 12.48 -3.59
C HIS A 212 1.13 11.22 -2.90
N ASN A 213 0.69 11.27 -1.65
CA ASN A 213 0.24 10.12 -0.86
C ASN A 213 -0.02 8.84 -1.67
N THR A 214 0.65 7.75 -1.32
CA THR A 214 0.42 6.46 -1.95
C THR A 214 -0.09 5.47 -0.93
N HIS A 215 -1.29 4.97 -1.13
CA HIS A 215 -1.87 3.89 -0.33
C HIS A 215 -1.86 2.60 -1.14
N GLY A 216 -1.88 1.48 -0.43
CA GLY A 216 -1.87 0.20 -1.12
C GLY A 216 -1.92 -1.01 -0.20
N SER A 217 -1.86 -2.16 -0.83
CA SER A 217 -1.91 -3.47 -0.20
C SER A 217 -1.20 -4.50 -1.07
N ILE A 218 -0.96 -5.68 -0.53
CA ILE A 218 -0.57 -6.85 -1.31
C ILE A 218 -1.64 -7.93 -1.25
N GLU A 219 -1.75 -8.75 -2.29
CA GLU A 219 -2.65 -9.89 -2.31
C GLU A 219 -2.11 -10.98 -3.20
N GLN A 220 -2.41 -12.25 -2.87
CA GLN A 220 -2.06 -13.39 -3.70
C GLN A 220 -3.27 -13.84 -4.51
N ILE A 221 -3.13 -13.86 -5.84
CA ILE A 221 -4.18 -14.27 -6.76
C ILE A 221 -3.63 -15.35 -7.68
N ASN A 222 -4.25 -16.50 -7.69
CA ASN A 222 -3.83 -17.65 -8.48
C ASN A 222 -2.34 -18.03 -8.29
N GLY A 223 -1.84 -17.94 -7.04
CA GLY A 223 -0.47 -18.26 -6.69
C GLY A 223 0.57 -17.16 -6.96
N GLN A 224 0.21 -16.08 -7.63
CA GLN A 224 1.06 -14.92 -7.85
C GLN A 224 0.73 -13.81 -6.88
N TRP A 225 1.73 -13.22 -6.22
CA TRP A 225 1.59 -12.04 -5.40
C TRP A 225 1.59 -10.77 -6.24
N TYR A 226 0.74 -9.82 -5.84
CA TYR A 226 0.63 -8.50 -6.44
C TYR A 226 0.66 -7.42 -5.37
N VAL A 227 1.23 -6.27 -5.70
CA VAL A 227 1.03 -5.02 -4.97
C VAL A 227 0.00 -4.19 -5.71
N PHE A 228 -1.00 -3.73 -4.97
CA PHE A 228 -2.02 -2.78 -5.43
C PHE A 228 -1.72 -1.45 -4.79
N TYR A 229 -1.69 -0.39 -5.57
CA TYR A 229 -1.42 0.95 -5.07
C TYR A 229 -2.05 1.99 -5.98
N HIS A 230 -1.84 3.25 -5.71
CA HIS A 230 -2.25 4.32 -6.61
C HIS A 230 -1.13 5.33 -6.80
N ARG A 231 -1.23 6.08 -7.87
CA ARG A 231 -0.42 7.28 -8.10
C ARG A 231 -1.32 8.44 -8.55
N PRO A 232 -0.96 9.68 -8.21
CA PRO A 232 -1.70 10.83 -8.70
C PRO A 232 -1.23 11.17 -10.12
N PRO A 233 -2.11 11.12 -11.12
CA PRO A 233 -1.81 11.72 -12.42
C PRO A 233 -1.45 13.19 -12.23
N ARG A 234 -0.40 13.67 -12.87
CA ARG A 234 0.10 15.06 -12.79
C ARG A 234 0.35 15.61 -11.39
N GLY A 235 0.54 14.78 -10.40
CA GLY A 235 0.72 15.25 -9.04
C GLY A 235 -0.51 15.90 -8.41
N PHE A 236 -1.68 15.75 -9.00
CA PHE A 236 -2.91 16.20 -8.37
C PHE A 236 -3.37 15.18 -7.33
N GLY A 237 -3.14 15.49 -6.05
CA GLY A 237 -3.28 14.56 -4.96
C GLY A 237 -4.67 13.93 -4.75
N PHE A 238 -5.71 14.48 -5.37
CA PHE A 238 -7.06 13.93 -5.32
C PHE A 238 -7.43 13.10 -6.55
N ALA A 239 -6.66 13.15 -7.62
CA ALA A 239 -6.78 12.22 -8.73
C ALA A 239 -5.92 10.99 -8.43
N ARG A 240 -6.53 9.83 -8.28
CA ARG A 240 -5.84 8.60 -7.86
C ARG A 240 -6.05 7.50 -8.89
N GLN A 241 -5.04 7.26 -9.69
CA GLN A 241 -5.02 6.18 -10.68
C GLN A 241 -4.65 4.87 -9.99
N ALA A 242 -5.48 3.86 -10.16
CA ALA A 242 -5.20 2.51 -9.67
C ALA A 242 -4.03 1.89 -10.42
N MET A 243 -3.12 1.29 -9.67
CA MET A 243 -1.92 0.64 -10.15
C MET A 243 -1.84 -0.77 -9.58
N VAL A 244 -1.24 -1.68 -10.33
CA VAL A 244 -0.95 -3.04 -9.87
C VAL A 244 0.36 -3.52 -10.46
N ALA A 245 1.13 -4.27 -9.67
CA ALA A 245 2.35 -4.90 -10.13
C ALA A 245 2.52 -6.29 -9.55
N PRO A 246 3.03 -7.26 -10.32
CA PRO A 246 3.45 -8.52 -9.75
C PRO A 246 4.67 -8.31 -8.85
N ILE A 247 4.69 -9.03 -7.74
CA ILE A 247 5.80 -9.03 -6.79
C ILE A 247 6.20 -10.47 -6.45
N GLN A 248 7.43 -10.64 -6.05
CA GLN A 248 7.93 -11.86 -5.46
C GLN A 248 7.97 -11.69 -3.94
N VAL A 249 7.36 -12.62 -3.22
CA VAL A 249 7.33 -12.64 -1.76
C VAL A 249 7.97 -13.91 -1.27
N GLU A 250 9.01 -13.76 -0.48
CA GLU A 250 9.76 -14.85 0.14
C GLU A 250 9.74 -14.68 1.66
N TRP A 251 9.67 -15.76 2.41
CA TRP A 251 9.69 -15.72 3.87
C TRP A 251 10.45 -16.91 4.45
N ASP A 252 10.99 -16.72 5.66
CA ASP A 252 11.59 -17.77 6.46
C ASP A 252 10.57 -18.34 7.44
N GLU A 253 10.61 -19.63 7.68
CA GLU A 253 9.85 -20.29 8.75
C GLU A 253 10.34 -19.91 10.16
N LYS A 254 11.57 -19.43 10.28
CA LYS A 254 12.15 -19.00 11.55
C LYS A 254 11.37 -17.83 12.16
N PRO A 255 11.24 -17.77 13.50
CA PRO A 255 10.73 -16.58 14.16
C PRO A 255 11.55 -15.31 13.81
N VAL A 256 10.87 -14.17 13.71
CA VAL A 256 11.52 -12.88 13.39
C VAL A 256 12.58 -12.54 14.44
N ALA A 257 12.30 -12.79 15.72
CA ALA A 257 13.26 -12.62 16.82
C ALA A 257 14.53 -13.48 16.66
N LYS A 258 14.46 -14.57 15.92
CA LYS A 258 15.60 -15.47 15.61
C LYS A 258 16.21 -15.23 14.24
N GLY A 259 15.92 -14.08 13.64
CA GLY A 259 16.45 -13.68 12.35
C GLY A 259 15.61 -14.09 11.14
N GLY A 260 14.39 -14.59 11.35
CA GLY A 260 13.42 -14.84 10.27
C GLY A 260 13.09 -13.55 9.52
N LYS A 261 12.88 -13.66 8.21
CA LYS A 261 12.69 -12.52 7.32
C LYS A 261 11.50 -12.72 6.40
N VAL A 262 10.90 -11.61 6.00
CA VAL A 262 10.07 -11.50 4.80
C VAL A 262 10.76 -10.57 3.83
N SER A 263 10.92 -10.98 2.60
CA SER A 263 11.50 -10.19 1.51
C SER A 263 10.47 -10.01 0.41
N ILE A 264 10.16 -8.78 0.08
CA ILE A 264 9.26 -8.45 -1.02
C ILE A 264 10.04 -7.69 -2.08
N ARG A 265 9.93 -8.12 -3.34
CA ARG A 265 10.66 -7.54 -4.47
C ARG A 265 9.72 -7.36 -5.64
N ALA A 266 10.00 -6.37 -6.47
CA ALA A 266 9.37 -6.29 -7.77
C ALA A 266 9.64 -7.57 -8.59
N TYR A 267 8.63 -8.02 -9.30
CA TYR A 267 8.73 -9.21 -10.16
C TYR A 267 8.30 -8.84 -11.56
N ASP A 268 9.20 -9.00 -12.51
CA ASP A 268 8.89 -8.92 -13.93
C ASP A 268 8.77 -10.35 -14.50
N PRO A 269 7.57 -10.81 -14.84
CA PRO A 269 7.36 -12.14 -15.35
C PRO A 269 8.09 -12.40 -16.67
N TYR A 270 8.47 -11.34 -17.39
CA TYR A 270 9.15 -11.41 -18.68
C TYR A 270 10.67 -11.29 -18.56
N ALA A 271 11.19 -10.73 -17.48
CA ALA A 271 12.61 -10.48 -17.28
C ALA A 271 13.35 -11.54 -16.47
N LYS A 272 12.73 -12.68 -16.14
CA LYS A 272 13.32 -13.81 -15.39
C LYS A 272 14.27 -13.34 -14.27
N ASN A 273 13.72 -12.77 -13.19
CA ASN A 273 14.43 -12.36 -11.98
C ASN A 273 15.15 -11.00 -12.02
N ARG A 274 14.75 -10.05 -12.83
CA ARG A 274 15.29 -8.69 -12.71
C ARG A 274 14.74 -8.01 -11.45
N ILE A 275 15.60 -7.97 -10.44
CA ILE A 275 15.60 -6.87 -9.49
C ILE A 275 16.14 -5.67 -10.26
N TRP A 276 15.41 -4.57 -10.28
CA TRP A 276 15.93 -3.37 -10.90
C TRP A 276 17.09 -2.84 -10.04
N THR A 277 18.30 -3.03 -10.49
CA THR A 277 19.48 -2.35 -9.98
C THR A 277 20.05 -1.52 -11.11
N ALA A 278 20.14 -0.22 -10.89
CA ALA A 278 20.90 0.63 -11.77
C ALA A 278 22.18 1.09 -11.07
N LYS A 279 23.28 1.18 -11.81
CA LYS A 279 24.50 1.81 -11.36
C LYS A 279 24.70 3.10 -12.15
N ASP A 280 24.99 4.18 -11.44
CA ASP A 280 25.45 5.40 -12.11
C ASP A 280 26.88 5.23 -12.66
N LYS A 281 27.38 6.25 -13.34
CA LYS A 281 28.76 6.27 -13.89
C LYS A 281 29.83 6.21 -12.82
N GLN A 282 29.51 6.54 -11.59
CA GLN A 282 30.40 6.50 -10.43
C GLN A 282 30.38 5.13 -9.74
N GLY A 283 29.50 4.21 -10.18
CA GLY A 283 29.38 2.87 -9.62
C GLY A 283 28.43 2.78 -8.41
N ASN A 284 27.74 3.87 -8.05
CA ASN A 284 26.71 3.84 -7.00
C ASN A 284 25.56 2.97 -7.46
N GLU A 285 25.13 2.04 -6.60
CA GLU A 285 24.02 1.15 -6.88
C GLU A 285 22.73 1.74 -6.33
N TYR A 286 21.76 1.99 -7.20
CA TYR A 286 20.43 2.43 -6.86
C TYR A 286 19.47 1.23 -6.96
N LYS A 287 18.85 0.88 -5.84
CA LYS A 287 17.77 -0.11 -5.76
C LYS A 287 16.46 0.63 -5.77
N GLY A 288 15.87 0.79 -6.94
CA GLY A 288 14.55 1.37 -7.06
C GLY A 288 13.47 0.34 -6.77
N ALA A 289 12.46 0.72 -6.00
CA ALA A 289 11.20 0.03 -6.05
C ALA A 289 10.62 0.26 -7.46
N GLU A 290 10.48 -0.79 -8.24
CA GLU A 290 9.96 -0.68 -9.58
C GLU A 290 8.54 -0.13 -9.51
N VAL A 291 8.31 0.90 -10.26
CA VAL A 291 6.98 1.44 -10.46
C VAL A 291 6.34 0.73 -11.61
N THR A 292 5.14 0.37 -11.40
CA THR A 292 4.36 -0.24 -12.45
C THR A 292 2.91 0.07 -12.24
N SER A 293 2.24 0.12 -13.12
CA SER A 293 1.36 0.21 -14.23
C SER A 293 -0.11 -0.16 -13.79
N GLU A 294 -0.99 -0.08 -14.48
CA GLU A 294 -1.91 0.07 -15.51
C GLU A 294 -3.12 -0.84 -15.43
N GLY A 295 -3.97 -0.77 -14.42
CA GLY A 295 -5.14 -1.62 -14.31
C GLY A 295 -4.82 -3.09 -14.01
N PHE A 296 -5.80 -3.82 -13.55
CA PHE A 296 -5.61 -5.19 -13.10
C PHE A 296 -6.03 -6.18 -14.18
N HIS A 297 -5.03 -6.70 -14.91
CA HIS A 297 -5.21 -7.84 -15.81
C HIS A 297 -4.14 -8.88 -15.52
N ILE A 298 -4.53 -9.98 -14.90
CA ILE A 298 -3.63 -11.09 -14.51
C ILE A 298 -2.88 -11.67 -15.70
N PHE A 299 -3.50 -11.66 -16.88
CA PHE A 299 -2.94 -12.21 -18.13
C PHE A 299 -2.41 -11.15 -19.08
N GLY A 300 -2.25 -9.92 -18.62
CA GLY A 300 -1.91 -8.75 -19.42
C GLY A 300 -3.13 -8.04 -20.01
N LEU A 301 -2.92 -6.79 -20.37
CA LEU A 301 -3.91 -5.97 -21.06
C LEU A 301 -4.14 -6.51 -22.46
N ASP A 302 -5.38 -6.48 -22.93
CA ASP A 302 -5.71 -6.87 -24.30
C ASP A 302 -5.20 -5.80 -25.29
N PRO A 303 -4.25 -6.13 -26.19
CA PRO A 303 -3.69 -5.16 -27.13
C PRO A 303 -4.70 -4.66 -28.19
N TYR A 304 -5.90 -5.23 -28.24
CA TYR A 304 -6.96 -4.82 -29.17
C TYR A 304 -8.00 -3.87 -28.56
N GLN A 305 -7.77 -3.44 -27.31
CA GLN A 305 -8.60 -2.44 -26.63
C GLN A 305 -7.92 -1.07 -26.65
N TYR A 306 -8.73 -0.02 -26.54
CA TYR A 306 -8.23 1.33 -26.33
C TYR A 306 -7.97 1.57 -24.84
N TYR A 307 -6.82 2.12 -24.54
CA TYR A 307 -6.42 2.52 -23.21
C TYR A 307 -6.01 3.99 -23.18
N SER A 308 -6.20 4.63 -22.05
CA SER A 308 -5.64 5.97 -21.86
C SER A 308 -4.12 5.94 -21.93
N ALA A 309 -3.51 6.87 -22.63
CA ALA A 309 -2.06 7.02 -22.63
C ALA A 309 -1.49 7.26 -21.23
N GLY A 310 -2.28 7.81 -20.33
CA GLY A 310 -1.92 8.07 -18.95
C GLY A 310 -1.63 6.81 -18.11
N ILE A 311 -1.95 5.61 -18.61
CA ILE A 311 -1.54 4.36 -17.93
C ILE A 311 -0.05 4.02 -18.12
N ALA A 312 0.73 4.87 -18.79
CA ALA A 312 2.16 4.64 -18.96
C ALA A 312 2.88 4.39 -17.65
N CYS A 313 3.73 3.37 -17.62
CA CYS A 313 4.55 3.00 -16.46
C CYS A 313 5.96 3.60 -16.50
N TYR A 314 6.40 4.02 -17.66
CA TYR A 314 7.70 4.62 -17.89
C TYR A 314 7.60 5.85 -18.78
N LEU A 315 8.22 6.94 -18.36
CA LEU A 315 8.40 8.15 -19.13
C LEU A 315 9.89 8.52 -19.12
N SER A 316 10.50 8.69 -20.30
CA SER A 316 11.94 8.98 -20.41
C SER A 316 12.32 10.41 -20.04
N ASP A 317 11.35 11.29 -19.89
CA ASP A 317 11.58 12.71 -19.60
C ASP A 317 10.55 13.18 -18.56
N ILE A 318 11.05 13.83 -17.50
CA ILE A 318 10.22 14.44 -16.44
C ILE A 318 9.22 15.50 -16.98
N ARG A 319 9.50 16.08 -18.14
CA ARG A 319 8.61 17.04 -18.79
C ARG A 319 7.43 16.41 -19.49
N LEU A 320 7.44 15.09 -19.68
CA LEU A 320 6.28 14.34 -20.13
C LEU A 320 5.26 14.32 -18.99
N GLN A 321 4.08 14.85 -19.25
CA GLN A 321 3.03 14.96 -18.26
C GLN A 321 1.83 14.10 -18.64
N GLN A 322 1.31 13.40 -17.71
CA GLN A 322 0.01 12.74 -17.80
C GLN A 322 -1.05 13.78 -17.43
N ASP A 323 -1.79 14.21 -18.41
CA ASP A 323 -2.62 15.39 -18.31
C ASP A 323 -4.08 15.04 -17.98
N ALA A 324 -4.47 14.99 -16.70
CA ALA A 324 -5.86 14.91 -16.26
C ALA A 324 -6.31 16.25 -15.68
N TRP A 325 -7.12 17.00 -16.43
CA TRP A 325 -7.70 18.26 -15.96
C TRP A 325 -8.86 18.05 -15.00
N ASP A 326 -9.59 16.98 -15.19
CA ASP A 326 -10.75 16.63 -14.39
C ASP A 326 -10.48 15.33 -13.66
N ILE A 327 -10.74 15.32 -12.35
CA ILE A 327 -10.69 14.09 -11.54
C ILE A 327 -11.69 13.03 -12.03
N TRP A 328 -12.68 13.44 -12.80
CA TRP A 328 -13.70 12.59 -13.39
C TRP A 328 -13.38 12.15 -14.82
N ASP A 329 -12.37 12.74 -15.44
CA ASP A 329 -11.93 12.36 -16.77
C ASP A 329 -10.98 11.17 -16.72
N ASN A 330 -11.44 10.04 -17.23
CA ASN A 330 -10.63 8.83 -17.39
C ASN A 330 -9.60 8.94 -18.54
N HIS A 331 -9.58 10.05 -19.26
CA HIS A 331 -8.63 10.32 -20.31
C HIS A 331 -7.47 11.16 -19.80
N ALA A 332 -6.31 10.53 -19.66
CA ALA A 332 -5.08 11.21 -19.29
C ALA A 332 -4.10 11.17 -20.47
N PRO A 333 -4.07 12.19 -21.35
CA PRO A 333 -3.10 12.23 -22.42
C PRO A 333 -1.69 12.45 -21.86
N ILE A 334 -0.70 11.99 -22.59
CA ILE A 334 0.69 12.36 -22.33
C ILE A 334 1.01 13.56 -23.20
N THR A 335 1.45 14.64 -22.55
CA THR A 335 1.79 15.92 -23.21
C THR A 335 3.29 16.20 -23.17
N GLY A 336 3.76 17.17 -23.94
CA GLY A 336 5.17 17.54 -23.98
C GLY A 336 6.07 16.57 -24.73
N VAL A 337 5.50 15.70 -25.55
CA VAL A 337 6.25 14.69 -26.33
C VAL A 337 7.14 15.34 -27.37
N LYS A 338 8.41 14.92 -27.42
CA LYS A 338 9.42 15.37 -28.37
C LYS A 338 10.09 14.17 -29.03
N ASN A 339 10.74 14.42 -30.15
CA ASN A 339 11.55 13.40 -30.81
C ASN A 339 12.58 12.80 -29.82
N GLY A 340 12.68 11.49 -29.80
CA GLY A 340 13.56 10.73 -28.89
C GLY A 340 12.96 10.41 -27.52
N ASN A 341 11.76 10.88 -27.18
CA ASN A 341 11.10 10.44 -25.96
C ASN A 341 10.66 8.98 -26.06
N ILE A 342 10.71 8.29 -24.92
CA ILE A 342 10.25 6.91 -24.75
C ILE A 342 9.11 6.91 -23.75
N ILE A 343 8.02 6.24 -24.10
CA ILE A 343 6.85 6.04 -23.26
C ILE A 343 6.63 4.53 -23.18
N GLY A 344 6.71 3.98 -21.98
CA GLY A 344 6.60 2.54 -21.74
C GLY A 344 5.27 2.16 -21.10
N TYR A 345 4.73 1.03 -21.54
CA TYR A 345 3.51 0.42 -21.02
C TYR A 345 3.77 -1.04 -20.63
N LYS A 346 3.11 -1.55 -19.62
CA LYS A 346 3.10 -2.96 -19.20
C LYS A 346 1.67 -3.30 -18.76
N TYR A 347 1.32 -4.51 -18.71
CA TYR A 347 1.82 -5.72 -19.37
C TYR A 347 0.78 -6.08 -20.43
N PHE A 348 1.11 -5.93 -21.68
CA PHE A 348 0.19 -6.33 -22.74
C PHE A 348 0.36 -7.81 -23.07
N GLY A 349 -0.74 -8.53 -23.20
CA GLY A 349 -0.78 -9.93 -23.58
C GLY A 349 -0.80 -10.09 -25.08
N PHE A 350 0.36 -10.10 -25.74
CA PHE A 350 0.47 -10.28 -27.19
C PHE A 350 0.34 -11.75 -27.63
N GLY A 351 0.03 -12.66 -26.73
CA GLY A 351 -0.23 -14.05 -27.08
C GLY A 351 -1.44 -14.20 -28.00
N GLY A 352 -1.25 -14.75 -29.18
CA GLY A 352 -2.33 -14.93 -30.17
C GLY A 352 -2.68 -13.66 -30.94
N LEU A 353 -1.69 -12.83 -31.25
CA LEU A 353 -1.84 -11.66 -32.12
C LEU A 353 -2.67 -11.98 -33.36
N LYS A 354 -3.79 -11.23 -33.51
CA LYS A 354 -4.66 -11.30 -34.69
C LYS A 354 -4.25 -10.33 -35.78
N LYS A 355 -3.43 -9.34 -35.43
CA LYS A 355 -2.92 -8.28 -36.31
C LYS A 355 -1.52 -7.89 -35.88
N ASP A 356 -0.72 -7.44 -36.80
CA ASP A 356 0.66 -6.99 -36.62
C ASP A 356 0.80 -5.46 -36.53
N GLN A 357 -0.31 -4.75 -36.42
CA GLN A 357 -0.34 -3.29 -36.38
C GLN A 357 -0.83 -2.78 -35.03
N LEU A 358 -0.11 -1.81 -34.49
CA LEU A 358 -0.49 -1.02 -33.33
C LEU A 358 -1.02 0.35 -33.79
N GLY A 359 -2.22 0.69 -33.37
CA GLY A 359 -2.79 2.01 -33.64
C GLY A 359 -2.47 3.00 -32.52
N LEU A 360 -1.94 4.16 -32.86
CA LEU A 360 -1.82 5.30 -31.95
C LEU A 360 -2.75 6.41 -32.41
N LYS A 361 -3.49 6.98 -31.45
CA LYS A 361 -4.28 8.19 -31.69
C LYS A 361 -3.57 9.37 -31.05
N ALA A 362 -3.09 10.29 -31.88
CA ALA A 362 -2.49 11.54 -31.46
C ALA A 362 -3.38 12.72 -31.88
N PHE A 363 -3.37 13.79 -31.12
CA PHE A 363 -4.06 15.05 -31.38
C PHE A 363 -3.07 16.21 -31.34
#